data_19e531c29cd50696b569ca91493161ef
#
_entry.id   19e531c29cd50696b569ca91493161ef
#
_cell.length_a   1.000
_cell.length_b   1.000
_cell.length_c   1.000
_cell.angle_alpha   90.00
_cell.angle_beta   90.00
_cell.angle_gamma   90.00
#
_symmetry.space_group_name_H-M   'P 1'
#
loop_
_entity.id
_entity.type
_entity.pdbx_description
1 polymer ?
#
loop_
_entity_poly.entity_id
_entity_poly.type
_entity_poly.pdbx_seq_one_letter_code
_entity_poly.pdbx_strand_id
1 'polypeptide(L)'
;MDYVERFRSVYLEARREPSDENLLKLLESLLPFSPPGIEWGLEIASIAGVTYMLEGGRLIAVKVSRDEFGPFMQTSVAEIPFESLPAAALKNVRDVDLFIKKLVSHLSEWLKRMPRENMRRKLVEGFLHSVKGVVVD
;
A
#
# COMPACT_ATOMS: atom_id res chain seq x y z
N MET A 1 -4.68 -13.71 14.79
CA MET A 1 -3.42 -13.48 14.08
C MET A 1 -2.97 -12.05 14.28
N ASP A 2 -1.73 -11.88 14.66
CA ASP A 2 -1.18 -10.53 14.87
C ASP A 2 -0.62 -10.01 13.53
N TYR A 3 -1.33 -9.08 12.92
CA TYR A 3 -0.94 -8.50 11.64
C TYR A 3 0.36 -7.69 11.73
N VAL A 4 0.61 -7.07 12.87
CA VAL A 4 1.81 -6.25 13.08
C VAL A 4 3.04 -7.15 13.16
N GLU A 5 2.96 -8.25 13.89
CA GLU A 5 4.07 -9.20 13.98
C GLU A 5 4.39 -9.84 12.62
N ARG A 6 3.35 -10.16 11.86
CA ARG A 6 3.54 -10.68 10.50
C ARG A 6 4.25 -9.68 9.63
N PHE A 7 3.82 -8.41 9.69
CA PHE A 7 4.48 -7.35 8.93
C PHE A 7 5.95 -7.23 9.30
N ARG A 8 6.26 -7.19 10.60
CA ARG A 8 7.64 -7.04 11.07
C ARG A 8 8.54 -8.17 10.55
N SER A 9 8.08 -9.39 10.61
CA SER A 9 8.82 -10.54 10.13
C SER A 9 9.09 -10.44 8.63
N VAL A 10 8.07 -10.13 7.86
CA VAL A 10 8.17 -10.01 6.41
C VAL A 10 9.02 -8.80 6.01
N TYR A 11 8.90 -7.71 6.74
CA TYR A 11 9.70 -6.50 6.51
C TYR A 11 11.19 -6.77 6.68
N LEU A 12 11.58 -7.45 7.76
CA LEU A 12 12.99 -7.78 8.00
C LEU A 12 13.55 -8.68 6.91
N GLU A 13 12.78 -9.65 6.44
CA GLU A 13 13.19 -10.52 5.33
C GLU A 13 13.34 -9.74 4.03
N ALA A 14 12.39 -8.88 3.69
CA ALA A 14 12.43 -8.08 2.47
C ALA A 14 13.57 -7.08 2.50
N ARG A 15 13.86 -6.51 3.67
CA ARG A 15 14.98 -5.58 3.84
C ARG A 15 16.31 -6.27 3.63
N ARG A 16 16.44 -7.48 4.17
CA ARG A 16 17.66 -8.29 4.03
C ARG A 16 17.87 -8.77 2.60
N GLU A 17 16.79 -9.25 1.97
CA GLU A 17 16.81 -9.77 0.61
C GLU A 17 15.59 -9.27 -0.13
N PRO A 18 15.69 -8.17 -0.90
CA PRO A 18 14.55 -7.59 -1.60
C PRO A 18 14.24 -8.30 -2.92
N SER A 19 14.06 -9.62 -2.85
CA SER A 19 13.62 -10.42 -4.00
C SER A 19 12.17 -10.14 -4.33
N ASP A 20 11.75 -10.43 -5.56
CA ASP A 20 10.36 -10.26 -5.97
C ASP A 20 9.41 -10.98 -5.02
N GLU A 21 9.74 -12.21 -4.64
CA GLU A 21 8.94 -12.98 -3.71
C GLU A 21 8.77 -12.30 -2.36
N ASN A 22 9.86 -11.81 -1.78
CA ASN A 22 9.82 -11.12 -0.49
C ASN A 22 9.10 -9.79 -0.57
N LEU A 23 9.23 -9.07 -1.68
CA LEU A 23 8.50 -7.81 -1.87
C LEU A 23 7.01 -8.04 -2.00
N LEU A 24 6.59 -9.11 -2.69
CA LEU A 24 5.16 -9.45 -2.77
C LEU A 24 4.59 -9.83 -1.40
N LYS A 25 5.34 -10.57 -0.60
CA LYS A 25 4.95 -10.89 0.77
C LYS A 25 4.82 -9.64 1.63
N LEU A 26 5.72 -8.68 1.44
CA LEU A 26 5.66 -7.39 2.14
C LEU A 26 4.38 -6.64 1.80
N LEU A 27 4.06 -6.52 0.52
CA LEU A 27 2.84 -5.84 0.08
C LEU A 27 1.60 -6.55 0.63
N GLU A 28 1.57 -7.87 0.59
CA GLU A 28 0.46 -8.65 1.11
C GLU A 28 0.28 -8.41 2.62
N SER A 29 1.38 -8.31 3.36
CA SER A 29 1.33 -8.07 4.81
C SER A 29 0.80 -6.68 5.17
N LEU A 30 0.79 -5.75 4.23
CA LEU A 30 0.29 -4.39 4.44
C LEU A 30 -1.21 -4.26 4.21
N LEU A 31 -1.87 -5.27 3.64
CA LEU A 31 -3.30 -5.21 3.34
C LEU A 31 -4.18 -4.80 4.53
N PRO A 32 -3.97 -5.34 5.75
CA PRO A 32 -4.81 -4.96 6.88
C PRO A 32 -4.74 -3.48 7.24
N PHE A 33 -3.66 -2.81 6.85
CA PHE A 33 -3.42 -1.41 7.20
C PHE A 33 -3.79 -0.45 6.07
N SER A 34 -4.27 -0.95 4.94
CA SER A 34 -4.60 -0.10 3.80
C SER A 34 -5.93 0.60 3.99
N PRO A 35 -5.96 1.95 3.96
CA PRO A 35 -7.20 2.68 4.13
C PRO A 35 -8.18 2.47 2.97
N PRO A 36 -9.49 2.58 3.23
CA PRO A 36 -10.47 2.51 2.15
C PRO A 36 -10.50 3.81 1.36
N GLY A 37 -10.86 3.71 0.08
CA GLY A 37 -10.94 4.85 -0.82
C GLY A 37 -9.67 5.04 -1.63
N ILE A 38 -9.85 5.35 -2.91
CA ILE A 38 -8.72 5.53 -3.84
C ILE A 38 -7.80 6.67 -3.39
N GLU A 39 -8.36 7.71 -2.81
CA GLU A 39 -7.60 8.88 -2.34
C GLU A 39 -6.59 8.51 -1.25
N TRP A 40 -6.89 7.50 -0.46
CA TRP A 40 -6.07 7.09 0.68
C TRP A 40 -5.40 5.74 0.50
N GLY A 41 -5.54 5.13 -0.68
CA GLY A 41 -4.87 3.87 -0.98
C GLY A 41 -3.35 4.01 -0.91
N LEU A 42 -2.70 2.92 -0.56
CA LEU A 42 -1.24 2.86 -0.50
C LEU A 42 -0.71 2.60 -1.92
N GLU A 43 -0.21 3.64 -2.58
CA GLU A 43 0.26 3.53 -3.96
C GLU A 43 1.54 2.71 -4.04
N ILE A 44 1.55 1.75 -4.96
CA ILE A 44 2.72 0.93 -5.24
C ILE A 44 3.48 1.51 -6.44
N ALA A 45 2.79 1.71 -7.55
CA ALA A 45 3.41 2.22 -8.79
C ALA A 45 2.35 2.63 -9.79
N SER A 46 2.74 3.51 -10.72
CA SER A 46 1.95 3.84 -11.91
C SER A 46 2.72 3.42 -13.14
N ILE A 47 2.13 2.54 -13.94
CA ILE A 47 2.77 1.99 -15.14
C ILE A 47 1.79 2.06 -16.30
N ALA A 48 2.17 2.72 -17.37
CA ALA A 48 1.37 2.81 -18.60
C ALA A 48 -0.07 3.26 -18.35
N GLY A 49 -0.25 4.26 -17.47
CA GLY A 49 -1.57 4.81 -17.17
C GLY A 49 -2.39 4.04 -16.15
N VAL A 50 -1.82 2.98 -15.59
CA VAL A 50 -2.49 2.18 -14.56
C VAL A 50 -1.76 2.38 -13.24
N THR A 51 -2.50 2.76 -12.20
CA THR A 51 -1.95 2.89 -10.84
C THR A 51 -2.32 1.68 -10.02
N TYR A 52 -1.31 1.03 -9.47
CA TYR A 52 -1.48 -0.14 -8.59
C TYR A 52 -1.39 0.32 -7.15
N MET A 53 -2.35 -0.09 -6.32
CA MET A 53 -2.38 0.31 -4.92
C MET A 53 -3.07 -0.72 -4.03
N LEU A 54 -2.78 -0.64 -2.73
CA LEU A 54 -3.49 -1.40 -1.71
C LEU A 54 -4.58 -0.48 -1.16
N GLU A 55 -5.83 -0.90 -1.26
CA GLU A 55 -6.98 -0.11 -0.84
C GLU A 55 -7.99 -0.99 -0.12
N GLY A 56 -8.35 -0.62 1.10
CA GLY A 56 -9.41 -1.30 1.84
C GLY A 56 -9.19 -2.79 2.06
N GLY A 57 -7.93 -3.23 2.11
CA GLY A 57 -7.60 -4.63 2.32
C GLY A 57 -7.44 -5.46 1.05
N ARG A 58 -7.33 -4.80 -0.11
CA ARG A 58 -7.21 -5.49 -1.41
C ARG A 58 -6.20 -4.80 -2.31
N LEU A 59 -5.66 -5.55 -3.26
CA LEU A 59 -4.81 -4.98 -4.32
C LEU A 59 -5.71 -4.60 -5.49
N ILE A 60 -5.62 -3.34 -5.91
CA ILE A 60 -6.42 -2.84 -7.02
C ILE A 60 -5.56 -2.20 -8.10
N ALA A 61 -6.07 -2.23 -9.32
CA ALA A 61 -5.52 -1.49 -10.46
C ALA A 61 -6.53 -0.40 -10.82
N VAL A 62 -6.07 0.84 -10.84
CA VAL A 62 -6.91 2.00 -11.13
C VAL A 62 -6.47 2.60 -12.45
N LYS A 63 -7.40 2.67 -13.40
CA LYS A 63 -7.16 3.28 -14.69
C LYS A 63 -8.07 4.49 -14.85
N VAL A 64 -7.48 5.64 -15.15
CA VAL A 64 -8.23 6.86 -15.44
C VAL A 64 -8.20 7.07 -16.94
N SER A 65 -9.38 7.07 -17.57
CA SER A 65 -9.50 7.36 -18.99
C SER A 65 -10.29 8.65 -19.19
N ARG A 66 -9.86 9.45 -20.17
CA ARG A 66 -10.55 10.66 -20.54
C ARG A 66 -11.45 10.34 -21.74
N ASP A 67 -12.72 10.73 -21.63
CA ASP A 67 -13.64 10.60 -22.76
C ASP A 67 -13.21 11.56 -23.87
N GLU A 68 -13.02 11.04 -25.10
CA GLU A 68 -12.60 11.84 -26.24
C GLU A 68 -13.60 12.95 -26.61
N PHE A 69 -14.86 12.79 -26.22
CA PHE A 69 -15.95 13.68 -26.61
C PHE A 69 -16.54 14.51 -25.47
N GLY A 70 -15.94 14.45 -24.28
CA GLY A 70 -16.48 15.18 -23.14
C GLY A 70 -15.44 15.54 -22.10
N PRO A 71 -15.80 16.40 -21.14
CA PRO A 71 -14.90 16.82 -20.08
C PRO A 71 -14.80 15.77 -18.94
N PHE A 72 -15.43 14.61 -19.08
CA PHE A 72 -15.54 13.65 -18.01
C PHE A 72 -14.38 12.66 -18.02
N MET A 73 -13.77 12.48 -16.86
CA MET A 73 -12.79 11.43 -16.64
C MET A 73 -13.52 10.21 -16.06
N GLN A 74 -13.30 9.07 -16.69
CA GLN A 74 -13.82 7.81 -16.18
C GLN A 74 -12.72 7.07 -15.42
N THR A 75 -13.04 6.63 -14.21
CA THR A 75 -12.12 5.84 -13.40
C THR A 75 -12.61 4.40 -13.36
N SER A 76 -11.74 3.49 -13.80
CA SER A 76 -12.01 2.04 -13.71
C SER A 76 -11.16 1.46 -12.59
N VAL A 77 -11.79 0.70 -11.69
CA VAL A 77 -11.12 0.05 -10.58
C VAL A 77 -11.36 -1.45 -10.68
N ALA A 78 -10.29 -2.21 -10.63
CA ALA A 78 -10.37 -3.67 -10.66
C ALA A 78 -9.51 -4.26 -9.55
N GLU A 79 -10.07 -5.19 -8.77
CA GLU A 79 -9.28 -5.98 -7.83
C GLU A 79 -8.49 -7.01 -8.64
N ILE A 80 -7.20 -7.13 -8.35
CA ILE A 80 -6.32 -8.08 -9.05
C ILE A 80 -5.58 -8.96 -8.04
N PRO A 81 -5.22 -10.19 -8.42
CA PRO A 81 -4.36 -11.02 -7.57
C PRO A 81 -2.92 -10.50 -7.63
N PHE A 82 -2.13 -10.81 -6.60
CA PHE A 82 -0.74 -10.36 -6.54
C PHE A 82 0.10 -10.91 -7.69
N GLU A 83 -0.25 -12.08 -8.21
CA GLU A 83 0.43 -12.67 -9.37
C GLU A 83 0.30 -11.82 -10.63
N SER A 84 -0.73 -10.98 -10.70
CA SER A 84 -0.97 -10.10 -11.84
C SER A 84 -0.27 -8.75 -11.72
N LEU A 85 0.38 -8.49 -10.58
CA LEU A 85 1.14 -7.25 -10.42
C LEU A 85 2.38 -7.30 -11.32
N PRO A 86 2.58 -6.29 -12.20
CA PRO A 86 3.76 -6.29 -13.07
C PRO A 86 5.06 -6.26 -12.24
N ALA A 87 6.05 -7.00 -12.70
CA ALA A 87 7.36 -7.00 -12.03
C ALA A 87 7.96 -5.58 -11.93
N ALA A 88 7.69 -4.74 -12.92
CA ALA A 88 8.15 -3.35 -12.91
C ALA A 88 7.58 -2.54 -11.73
N ALA A 89 6.40 -2.92 -11.21
CA ALA A 89 5.81 -2.25 -10.06
C ALA A 89 6.64 -2.44 -8.79
N LEU A 90 7.36 -3.53 -8.68
CA LEU A 90 8.19 -3.83 -7.51
C LEU A 90 9.45 -2.96 -7.44
N LYS A 91 9.78 -2.29 -8.52
CA LYS A 91 10.93 -1.38 -8.57
C LYS A 91 10.84 -0.28 -7.51
N ASN A 92 9.64 0.24 -7.28
CA ASN A 92 9.42 1.28 -6.27
C ASN A 92 9.41 0.74 -4.83
N VAL A 93 9.28 -0.57 -4.67
CA VAL A 93 9.25 -1.22 -3.36
C VAL A 93 10.63 -1.75 -2.97
N ARG A 94 11.53 -1.89 -3.94
CA ARG A 94 12.84 -2.52 -3.74
C ARG A 94 13.70 -1.77 -2.75
N ASP A 95 13.61 -0.44 -2.69
CA ASP A 95 14.17 0.32 -1.58
C ASP A 95 13.13 0.28 -0.44
N VAL A 96 13.18 -0.81 0.30
CA VAL A 96 12.16 -1.14 1.29
C VAL A 96 12.02 -0.05 2.34
N ASP A 97 13.12 0.49 2.84
CA ASP A 97 13.08 1.52 3.88
C ASP A 97 12.43 2.81 3.37
N LEU A 98 12.74 3.23 2.15
CA LEU A 98 12.14 4.42 1.55
C LEU A 98 10.64 4.21 1.32
N PHE A 99 10.27 3.04 0.82
CA PHE A 99 8.88 2.69 0.58
C PHE A 99 8.07 2.77 1.88
N ILE A 100 8.58 2.18 2.96
CA ILE A 100 7.90 2.18 4.26
C ILE A 100 7.83 3.60 4.84
N LYS A 101 8.86 4.41 4.68
CA LYS A 101 8.82 5.82 5.14
C LYS A 101 7.70 6.60 4.47
N LYS A 102 7.51 6.39 3.17
CA LYS A 102 6.41 7.04 2.44
C LYS A 102 5.05 6.57 2.93
N LEU A 103 4.91 5.27 3.22
CA LEU A 103 3.67 4.73 3.78
C LEU A 103 3.38 5.31 5.16
N VAL A 104 4.39 5.43 6.01
CA VAL A 104 4.23 6.01 7.35
C VAL A 104 3.71 7.43 7.26
N SER A 105 4.29 8.26 6.40
CA SER A 105 3.82 9.63 6.20
C SER A 105 2.38 9.67 5.72
N HIS A 106 2.03 8.83 4.75
CA HIS A 106 0.70 8.77 4.19
C HIS A 106 -0.35 8.33 5.23
N LEU A 107 -0.03 7.27 5.98
CA LEU A 107 -0.93 6.78 7.02
C LEU A 107 -1.08 7.74 8.18
N SER A 108 -0.02 8.47 8.52
CA SER A 108 -0.09 9.50 9.56
C SER A 108 -1.05 10.63 9.16
N GLU A 109 -1.03 11.04 7.90
CA GLU A 109 -1.98 12.04 7.39
C GLU A 109 -3.40 11.51 7.39
N TRP A 110 -3.58 10.25 7.00
CA TRP A 110 -4.90 9.62 7.03
C TRP A 110 -5.49 9.64 8.43
N LEU A 111 -4.71 9.28 9.45
CA LEU A 111 -5.18 9.27 10.85
C LEU A 111 -5.63 10.64 11.32
N LYS A 112 -4.96 11.71 10.87
CA LYS A 112 -5.32 13.07 11.24
C LYS A 112 -6.66 13.50 10.69
N ARG A 113 -7.07 12.93 9.54
CA ARG A 113 -8.27 13.36 8.82
C ARG A 113 -9.48 12.45 9.00
N MET A 114 -9.27 11.23 9.51
CA MET A 114 -10.35 10.26 9.63
C MET A 114 -11.06 10.32 10.97
N PRO A 115 -12.39 10.04 11.00
CA PRO A 115 -13.13 9.96 12.25
C PRO A 115 -12.59 8.87 13.15
N ARG A 116 -12.68 9.09 14.46
CA ARG A 116 -12.18 8.14 15.47
C ARG A 116 -12.88 6.78 15.46
N GLU A 117 -14.03 6.68 14.81
CA GLU A 117 -14.85 5.48 14.81
C GLU A 117 -14.53 4.48 13.70
N ASN A 118 -13.51 4.74 12.89
CA ASN A 118 -13.13 3.81 11.84
C ASN A 118 -12.39 2.61 12.44
N MET A 119 -12.89 1.40 12.17
CA MET A 119 -12.29 0.17 12.69
C MET A 119 -10.84 -0.03 12.24
N ARG A 120 -10.53 0.38 11.04
CA ARG A 120 -9.17 0.24 10.49
C ARG A 120 -8.18 1.19 11.15
N ARG A 121 -8.69 2.23 11.77
CA ARG A 121 -7.87 3.20 12.51
C ARG A 121 -7.01 2.53 13.58
N LYS A 122 -7.57 1.60 14.33
CA LYS A 122 -6.81 0.89 15.38
C LYS A 122 -5.68 0.06 14.80
N LEU A 123 -5.92 -0.60 13.66
CA LEU A 123 -4.89 -1.37 12.98
C LEU A 123 -3.75 -0.47 12.51
N VAL A 124 -4.09 0.67 11.94
CA VAL A 124 -3.09 1.64 11.45
C VAL A 124 -2.30 2.25 12.60
N GLU A 125 -2.97 2.60 13.71
CA GLU A 125 -2.28 3.12 14.90
C GLU A 125 -1.28 2.11 15.45
N GLY A 126 -1.68 0.84 15.54
CA GLY A 126 -0.80 -0.23 15.99
C GLY A 126 0.40 -0.42 15.06
N PHE A 127 0.15 -0.35 13.76
CA PHE A 127 1.21 -0.43 12.75
C PHE A 127 2.22 0.71 12.92
N LEU A 128 1.75 1.94 12.98
CA LEU A 128 2.62 3.11 13.11
C LEU A 128 3.44 3.08 14.40
N HIS A 129 2.82 2.66 15.49
CA HIS A 129 3.52 2.53 16.78
C HIS A 129 4.65 1.49 16.69
N SER A 130 4.38 0.36 16.05
CA SER A 130 5.34 -0.72 15.89
C SER A 130 6.51 -0.30 14.98
N VAL A 131 6.21 0.41 13.89
CA VAL A 131 7.21 0.80 12.89
C VAL A 131 8.22 1.78 13.46
N LYS A 132 7.83 2.62 14.41
CA LYS A 132 8.76 3.55 15.07
C LYS A 132 9.91 2.85 15.76
N GLY A 133 9.76 1.59 16.14
CA GLY A 133 10.82 0.81 16.76
C GLY A 133 11.66 0.00 15.79
N VAL A 134 11.23 -0.14 14.54
CA VAL A 134 11.86 -1.02 13.55
C VAL A 134 12.46 -0.23 12.39
N VAL A 135 11.77 0.80 11.92
CA VAL A 135 12.29 1.68 10.87
C VAL A 135 13.12 2.76 11.56
N VAL A 136 14.42 2.57 11.52
CA VAL A 136 15.36 3.53 12.10
C VAL A 136 15.48 4.72 11.16
N ASP A 137 15.33 5.87 11.72
CA ASP A 137 15.51 7.13 10.98
C ASP A 137 16.95 7.30 10.48
#